data_4c9b1a19b8ab84b3483e2d8145011c18
#
_entry.id   4c9b1a19b8ab84b3483e2d8145011c18
#
_cell.length_a   1.000
_cell.length_b   1.000
_cell.length_c   1.000
_cell.angle_alpha   90.00
_cell.angle_beta   90.00
_cell.angle_gamma   90.00
#
_symmetry.space_group_name_H-M   'P 1'
#
loop_
_entity.id
_entity.type
_entity.pdbx_description
1 polymer ?
#
loop_
_entity_poly.entity_id
_entity_poly.type
_entity_poly.pdbx_seq_one_letter_code
_entity_poly.pdbx_strand_id
1 'polypeptide(L)'
;GGGEVWCDWLIRPDGFSRFMVLDLDFRENQVGRLVQRLAEIETYRLMALLALPLARSMLSSLDQLESDLAEVMRRMSADRLSSEDPQLLLMLTELAGQIETLSGMGNSFSASQAYDRLVLARITELREERIEGVPTIGEFMERRLSPAMDTCRSAQRRQASLALRVSRAIDLLRTRVNLVQERQVTELLHGMNRTAGTQLKLQHAVEGLSVVAISYYAVSLISHFLGALHEVGAGFNTALAEGALIPIVITLTFLSVRGTRRRFQT
;
A
#
# COMPACT_ATOMS: atom_id res chain seq x y z
N GLY A 1 -57.42 -21.63 9.31
CA GLY A 1 -56.70 -21.82 8.04
C GLY A 1 -57.51 -22.69 7.11
N GLY A 2 -57.42 -22.48 5.79
CA GLY A 2 -58.15 -23.20 4.76
C GLY A 2 -57.58 -24.57 4.39
N GLY A 3 -56.42 -24.98 4.92
CA GLY A 3 -55.82 -26.28 4.62
C GLY A 3 -54.47 -26.49 5.28
N GLU A 4 -53.90 -27.66 5.05
CA GLU A 4 -52.61 -28.07 5.61
C GLU A 4 -51.59 -28.32 4.48
N VAL A 5 -50.31 -28.02 4.74
CA VAL A 5 -49.18 -28.26 3.83
C VAL A 5 -48.14 -29.12 4.53
N TRP A 6 -47.75 -30.18 3.87
CA TRP A 6 -46.70 -31.09 4.35
C TRP A 6 -45.57 -31.16 3.32
N CYS A 7 -44.34 -30.97 3.76
CA CYS A 7 -43.15 -31.06 2.91
C CYS A 7 -41.93 -31.47 3.74
N ASP A 8 -41.04 -32.27 3.18
CA ASP A 8 -39.76 -32.66 3.76
C ASP A 8 -38.61 -31.78 3.27
N TRP A 9 -38.86 -30.92 2.29
CA TRP A 9 -37.85 -30.01 1.69
C TRP A 9 -36.62 -30.75 1.12
N LEU A 10 -36.75 -32.02 0.79
CA LEU A 10 -35.71 -32.84 0.20
C LEU A 10 -35.86 -32.91 -1.30
N ILE A 11 -34.75 -32.70 -2.02
CA ILE A 11 -34.66 -33.02 -3.44
C ILE A 11 -34.46 -34.54 -3.55
N ARG A 12 -35.40 -35.21 -4.18
CA ARG A 12 -35.36 -36.66 -4.40
C ARG A 12 -34.39 -37.00 -5.54
N PRO A 13 -33.97 -38.29 -5.68
CA PRO A 13 -33.11 -38.70 -6.79
C PRO A 13 -33.69 -38.43 -8.19
N ASP A 14 -35.00 -38.25 -8.30
CA ASP A 14 -35.72 -37.83 -9.51
C ASP A 14 -35.59 -36.33 -9.83
N GLY A 15 -34.94 -35.56 -8.95
CA GLY A 15 -34.71 -34.10 -9.09
C GLY A 15 -35.89 -33.24 -8.61
N PHE A 16 -36.92 -33.81 -7.99
CA PHE A 16 -38.12 -33.10 -7.57
C PHE A 16 -38.23 -32.98 -6.04
N SER A 17 -38.70 -31.83 -5.56
CA SER A 17 -39.26 -31.67 -4.21
C SER A 17 -40.75 -31.98 -4.26
N ARG A 18 -41.31 -32.53 -3.15
CA ARG A 18 -42.70 -32.95 -3.07
C ARG A 18 -43.42 -32.21 -1.97
N PHE A 19 -44.59 -31.66 -2.33
CA PHE A 19 -45.50 -31.01 -1.42
C PHE A 19 -46.82 -31.76 -1.42
N MET A 20 -47.37 -31.99 -0.26
CA MET A 20 -48.71 -32.49 -0.09
C MET A 20 -49.56 -31.35 0.46
N VAL A 21 -50.63 -31.02 -0.21
CA VAL A 21 -51.59 -29.99 0.18
C VAL A 21 -52.92 -30.66 0.47
N LEU A 22 -53.39 -30.51 1.70
CA LEU A 22 -54.69 -30.98 2.12
C LEU A 22 -55.65 -29.81 2.13
N ASP A 23 -56.68 -29.86 1.31
CA ASP A 23 -57.76 -28.87 1.25
C ASP A 23 -58.78 -29.19 2.32
N LEU A 24 -58.95 -28.32 3.30
CA LEU A 24 -59.96 -28.43 4.36
C LEU A 24 -61.12 -27.45 4.12
N ASP A 25 -60.86 -26.24 3.71
CA ASP A 25 -61.84 -25.18 3.46
C ASP A 25 -61.21 -24.00 2.70
N PHE A 26 -60.54 -24.29 1.55
CA PHE A 26 -59.99 -23.22 0.71
C PHE A 26 -61.07 -22.59 -0.16
N ARG A 27 -60.98 -21.27 -0.34
CA ARG A 27 -61.75 -20.57 -1.39
C ARG A 27 -61.08 -20.82 -2.76
N GLU A 28 -61.86 -20.82 -3.84
CA GLU A 28 -61.41 -21.16 -5.21
C GLU A 28 -60.07 -20.59 -5.65
N ASN A 29 -59.76 -19.34 -5.26
CA ASN A 29 -58.50 -18.67 -5.65
C ASN A 29 -57.38 -18.80 -4.62
N GLN A 30 -57.58 -19.48 -3.50
CA GLN A 30 -56.57 -19.59 -2.44
C GLN A 30 -55.57 -20.70 -2.73
N VAL A 31 -56.02 -21.82 -3.27
CA VAL A 31 -55.17 -22.99 -3.59
C VAL A 31 -54.07 -22.59 -4.58
N GLY A 32 -54.45 -21.93 -5.71
CA GLY A 32 -53.48 -21.49 -6.70
C GLY A 32 -52.39 -20.56 -6.13
N ARG A 33 -52.79 -19.60 -5.30
CA ARG A 33 -51.84 -18.71 -4.63
C ARG A 33 -50.95 -19.45 -3.64
N LEU A 34 -51.49 -20.42 -2.92
CA LEU A 34 -50.71 -21.24 -1.99
C LEU A 34 -49.66 -22.05 -2.75
N VAL A 35 -50.03 -22.75 -3.78
CA VAL A 35 -49.11 -23.56 -4.61
C VAL A 35 -48.02 -22.68 -5.22
N GLN A 36 -48.40 -21.51 -5.77
CA GLN A 36 -47.42 -20.54 -6.27
C GLN A 36 -46.41 -20.12 -5.18
N ARG A 37 -46.85 -19.75 -3.99
CA ARG A 37 -45.97 -19.35 -2.89
C ARG A 37 -45.02 -20.47 -2.44
N LEU A 38 -45.52 -21.69 -2.37
CA LEU A 38 -44.71 -22.88 -2.05
C LEU A 38 -43.62 -23.12 -3.10
N ALA A 39 -43.98 -23.03 -4.38
CA ALA A 39 -43.03 -23.13 -5.47
C ALA A 39 -41.99 -21.98 -5.46
N GLU A 40 -42.40 -20.75 -5.15
CA GLU A 40 -41.51 -19.61 -5.00
C GLU A 40 -40.55 -19.79 -3.82
N ILE A 41 -41.04 -20.25 -2.65
CA ILE A 41 -40.19 -20.51 -1.47
C ILE A 41 -39.14 -21.55 -1.82
N GLU A 42 -39.52 -22.68 -2.44
CA GLU A 42 -38.56 -23.71 -2.82
C GLU A 42 -37.54 -23.20 -3.85
N THR A 43 -37.98 -22.51 -4.88
CA THR A 43 -37.10 -21.91 -5.89
C THR A 43 -36.11 -20.95 -5.27
N TYR A 44 -36.59 -19.99 -4.48
CA TYR A 44 -35.73 -19.01 -3.86
C TYR A 44 -34.79 -19.59 -2.81
N ARG A 45 -35.24 -20.62 -2.07
CA ARG A 45 -34.41 -21.39 -1.15
C ARG A 45 -33.23 -22.04 -1.89
N LEU A 46 -33.50 -22.72 -2.98
CA LEU A 46 -32.44 -23.34 -3.77
C LEU A 46 -31.50 -22.32 -4.38
N MET A 47 -32.01 -21.22 -4.92
CA MET A 47 -31.20 -20.13 -5.48
C MET A 47 -30.31 -19.49 -4.40
N ALA A 48 -30.84 -19.32 -3.17
CA ALA A 48 -30.04 -18.81 -2.05
C ALA A 48 -28.91 -19.78 -1.68
N LEU A 49 -29.17 -21.09 -1.67
CA LEU A 49 -28.18 -22.10 -1.30
C LEU A 49 -27.09 -22.33 -2.34
N LEU A 50 -27.25 -21.87 -3.59
CA LEU A 50 -26.20 -21.97 -4.63
C LEU A 50 -24.89 -21.25 -4.22
N ALA A 51 -24.96 -20.23 -3.38
CA ALA A 51 -23.78 -19.53 -2.91
C ALA A 51 -23.03 -20.27 -1.77
N LEU A 52 -23.63 -21.26 -1.12
CA LEU A 52 -23.04 -21.95 0.02
C LEU A 52 -21.73 -22.72 -0.31
N PRO A 53 -21.67 -23.53 -1.38
CA PRO A 53 -20.42 -24.17 -1.78
C PRO A 53 -19.32 -23.16 -2.07
N LEU A 54 -19.67 -22.05 -2.72
CA LEU A 54 -18.76 -20.95 -3.01
C LEU A 54 -18.25 -20.29 -1.75
N ALA A 55 -19.11 -20.04 -0.75
CA ALA A 55 -18.73 -19.50 0.53
C ALA A 55 -17.75 -20.42 1.28
N ARG A 56 -17.96 -21.71 1.23
CA ARG A 56 -17.06 -22.70 1.87
C ARG A 56 -15.68 -22.71 1.22
N SER A 57 -15.61 -22.70 -0.11
CA SER A 57 -14.33 -22.64 -0.81
C SER A 57 -13.60 -21.32 -0.55
N MET A 58 -14.33 -20.20 -0.55
CA MET A 58 -13.78 -18.89 -0.20
C MET A 58 -13.21 -18.87 1.22
N LEU A 59 -13.91 -19.43 2.21
CA LEU A 59 -13.41 -19.47 3.60
C LEU A 59 -12.09 -20.23 3.70
N SER A 60 -11.94 -21.36 3.00
CA SER A 60 -10.68 -22.10 2.95
C SER A 60 -9.53 -21.27 2.34
N SER A 61 -9.80 -20.54 1.25
CA SER A 61 -8.81 -19.65 0.66
C SER A 61 -8.45 -18.48 1.57
N LEU A 62 -9.44 -17.91 2.27
CA LEU A 62 -9.22 -16.83 3.23
C LEU A 62 -8.35 -17.26 4.41
N ASP A 63 -8.49 -18.50 4.93
CA ASP A 63 -7.64 -19.02 6.00
C ASP A 63 -6.16 -19.00 5.59
N GLN A 64 -5.85 -19.39 4.35
CA GLN A 64 -4.49 -19.34 3.82
C GLN A 64 -3.99 -17.89 3.69
N LEU A 65 -4.77 -17.02 3.06
CA LEU A 65 -4.40 -15.62 2.86
C LEU A 65 -4.21 -14.85 4.18
N GLU A 66 -5.01 -15.16 5.21
CA GLU A 66 -4.84 -14.60 6.54
C GLU A 66 -3.53 -15.05 7.20
N SER A 67 -3.14 -16.32 6.99
CA SER A 67 -1.87 -16.86 7.46
C SER A 67 -0.68 -16.18 6.76
N ASP A 68 -0.78 -16.02 5.45
CA ASP A 68 0.27 -15.37 4.65
C ASP A 68 0.43 -13.90 5.04
N LEU A 69 -0.68 -13.17 5.25
CA LEU A 69 -0.63 -11.81 5.76
C LEU A 69 0.00 -11.73 7.16
N ALA A 70 -0.32 -12.67 8.05
CA ALA A 70 0.27 -12.71 9.39
C ALA A 70 1.78 -12.92 9.33
N GLU A 71 2.29 -13.76 8.42
CA GLU A 71 3.71 -13.96 8.18
C GLU A 71 4.39 -12.68 7.69
N VAL A 72 3.80 -11.99 6.70
CA VAL A 72 4.32 -10.71 6.19
C VAL A 72 4.37 -9.67 7.31
N MET A 73 3.29 -9.55 8.09
CA MET A 73 3.23 -8.62 9.23
C MET A 73 4.27 -8.93 10.30
N ARG A 74 4.55 -10.21 10.56
CA ARG A 74 5.59 -10.64 11.47
C ARG A 74 6.98 -10.22 10.98
N ARG A 75 7.29 -10.44 9.70
CA ARG A 75 8.55 -9.99 9.08
C ARG A 75 8.69 -8.47 9.13
N MET A 76 7.65 -7.74 8.81
CA MET A 76 7.64 -6.27 8.95
C MET A 76 7.93 -5.79 10.37
N SER A 77 7.54 -6.56 11.39
CA SER A 77 7.75 -6.20 12.80
C SER A 77 9.13 -6.56 13.32
N ALA A 78 9.75 -7.64 12.81
CA ALA A 78 11.01 -8.16 13.29
C ALA A 78 12.21 -7.31 12.88
N ASP A 79 12.13 -6.63 11.74
CA ASP A 79 13.25 -5.89 11.17
C ASP A 79 12.93 -4.39 11.05
N ARG A 80 13.70 -3.57 11.77
CA ARG A 80 13.45 -2.12 11.84
C ARG A 80 13.81 -1.38 10.54
N LEU A 81 14.70 -1.92 9.70
CA LEU A 81 15.16 -1.30 8.44
C LEU A 81 15.86 -2.37 7.58
N SER A 82 15.12 -3.21 6.84
CA SER A 82 15.77 -4.24 6.04
C SER A 82 15.72 -3.97 4.54
N SER A 83 16.71 -4.54 3.85
CA SER A 83 16.75 -4.64 2.39
C SER A 83 15.62 -5.49 1.80
N GLU A 84 14.78 -6.11 2.66
CA GLU A 84 13.66 -6.98 2.25
C GLU A 84 12.34 -6.22 2.00
N ASP A 85 12.25 -4.94 2.36
CA ASP A 85 11.01 -4.14 2.21
C ASP A 85 10.41 -4.19 0.78
N PRO A 86 11.18 -4.20 -0.33
CA PRO A 86 10.62 -4.37 -1.67
C PRO A 86 10.00 -5.75 -1.90
N GLN A 87 10.56 -6.82 -1.33
CA GLN A 87 10.02 -8.18 -1.46
C GLN A 87 8.71 -8.32 -0.69
N LEU A 88 8.63 -7.75 0.51
CA LEU A 88 7.41 -7.71 1.30
C LEU A 88 6.29 -6.94 0.57
N LEU A 89 6.63 -5.87 -0.15
CA LEU A 89 5.67 -5.11 -0.94
C LEU A 89 5.12 -5.96 -2.11
N LEU A 90 5.96 -6.74 -2.77
CA LEU A 90 5.52 -7.66 -3.81
C LEU A 90 4.58 -8.73 -3.25
N MET A 91 4.90 -9.34 -2.10
CA MET A 91 4.04 -10.31 -1.43
C MET A 91 2.68 -9.72 -1.07
N LEU A 92 2.63 -8.50 -0.52
CA LEU A 92 1.38 -7.81 -0.20
C LEU A 92 0.56 -7.47 -1.45
N THR A 93 1.22 -7.12 -2.55
CA THR A 93 0.56 -6.83 -3.83
C THR A 93 -0.05 -8.10 -4.42
N GLU A 94 0.65 -9.23 -4.32
CA GLU A 94 0.13 -10.52 -4.73
C GLU A 94 -1.08 -10.95 -3.88
N LEU A 95 -1.00 -10.81 -2.55
CA LEU A 95 -2.13 -11.04 -1.65
C LEU A 95 -3.34 -10.17 -2.01
N ALA A 96 -3.13 -8.90 -2.33
CA ALA A 96 -4.19 -8.01 -2.78
C ALA A 96 -4.85 -8.51 -4.08
N GLY A 97 -4.06 -8.97 -5.05
CA GLY A 97 -4.55 -9.55 -6.30
C GLY A 97 -5.38 -10.83 -6.08
N GLN A 98 -4.95 -11.69 -5.17
CA GLN A 98 -5.69 -12.91 -4.82
C GLN A 98 -7.03 -12.58 -4.12
N ILE A 99 -7.05 -11.60 -3.23
CA ILE A 99 -8.29 -11.14 -2.56
C ILE A 99 -9.24 -10.50 -3.58
N GLU A 100 -8.73 -9.75 -4.56
CA GLU A 100 -9.54 -9.15 -5.62
C GLU A 100 -10.21 -10.22 -6.49
N THR A 101 -9.51 -11.31 -6.79
CA THR A 101 -10.09 -12.45 -7.51
C THR A 101 -11.28 -13.06 -6.74
N LEU A 102 -11.20 -13.13 -5.42
CA LEU A 102 -12.32 -13.56 -4.57
C LEU A 102 -13.48 -12.55 -4.57
N SER A 103 -13.21 -11.27 -4.79
CA SER A 103 -14.23 -10.21 -4.85
C SER A 103 -15.19 -10.39 -6.02
N GLY A 104 -14.74 -10.97 -7.13
CA GLY A 104 -15.59 -11.32 -8.28
C GLY A 104 -16.78 -12.23 -7.92
N MET A 105 -16.67 -12.97 -6.81
CA MET A 105 -17.76 -13.82 -6.29
C MET A 105 -18.85 -13.04 -5.53
N GLY A 106 -18.62 -11.76 -5.24
CA GLY A 106 -19.51 -10.93 -4.43
C GLY A 106 -20.93 -10.79 -4.95
N ASN A 107 -21.11 -10.81 -6.28
CA ASN A 107 -22.43 -10.76 -6.91
C ASN A 107 -23.30 -11.98 -6.54
N SER A 108 -22.68 -13.16 -6.45
CA SER A 108 -23.37 -14.39 -6.05
C SER A 108 -23.89 -14.33 -4.62
N PHE A 109 -23.11 -13.74 -3.70
CA PHE A 109 -23.53 -13.56 -2.31
C PHE A 109 -24.63 -12.53 -2.16
N SER A 110 -24.57 -11.44 -2.92
CA SER A 110 -25.62 -10.42 -2.92
C SER A 110 -26.95 -10.97 -3.46
N ALA A 111 -26.90 -11.76 -4.53
CA ALA A 111 -28.06 -12.46 -5.08
C ALA A 111 -28.62 -13.47 -4.06
N SER A 112 -27.78 -14.28 -3.46
CA SER A 112 -28.17 -15.24 -2.42
C SER A 112 -28.91 -14.57 -1.26
N GLN A 113 -28.41 -13.43 -0.75
CA GLN A 113 -29.08 -12.66 0.30
C GLN A 113 -30.41 -12.06 -0.15
N ALA A 114 -30.55 -11.69 -1.43
CA ALA A 114 -31.82 -11.22 -1.97
C ALA A 114 -32.86 -12.34 -2.00
N TYR A 115 -32.45 -13.54 -2.44
CA TYR A 115 -33.33 -14.72 -2.43
C TYR A 115 -33.72 -15.14 -1.00
N ASP A 116 -32.81 -15.11 -0.03
CA ASP A 116 -33.11 -15.37 1.38
C ASP A 116 -34.23 -14.45 1.91
N ARG A 117 -34.13 -13.14 1.61
CA ARG A 117 -35.20 -12.18 1.97
C ARG A 117 -36.54 -12.50 1.31
N LEU A 118 -36.51 -12.96 0.04
CA LEU A 118 -37.73 -13.37 -0.66
C LEU A 118 -38.36 -14.60 -0.01
N VAL A 119 -37.57 -15.60 0.40
CA VAL A 119 -38.05 -16.76 1.15
C VAL A 119 -38.79 -16.31 2.41
N LEU A 120 -38.16 -15.47 3.24
CA LEU A 120 -38.77 -14.98 4.48
C LEU A 120 -40.06 -14.18 4.24
N ALA A 121 -40.08 -13.34 3.20
CA ALA A 121 -41.26 -12.59 2.81
C ALA A 121 -42.41 -13.51 2.41
N ARG A 122 -42.14 -14.55 1.60
CA ARG A 122 -43.17 -15.51 1.17
C ARG A 122 -43.68 -16.35 2.32
N ILE A 123 -42.86 -16.76 3.27
CA ILE A 123 -43.26 -17.46 4.48
C ILE A 123 -44.20 -16.56 5.31
N THR A 124 -43.86 -15.29 5.50
CA THR A 124 -44.71 -14.34 6.22
C THR A 124 -46.10 -14.19 5.55
N GLU A 125 -46.15 -14.20 4.23
CA GLU A 125 -47.40 -14.11 3.47
C GLU A 125 -48.29 -15.38 3.60
N LEU A 126 -47.72 -16.55 3.93
CA LEU A 126 -48.47 -17.78 4.17
C LEU A 126 -49.35 -17.66 5.40
N ARG A 127 -48.95 -16.86 6.39
CA ARG A 127 -49.66 -16.77 7.69
C ARG A 127 -49.85 -18.14 8.31
N GLU A 128 -48.78 -18.91 8.36
CA GLU A 128 -48.82 -20.29 8.86
C GLU A 128 -49.22 -20.37 10.35
N GLU A 129 -50.00 -21.37 10.65
CA GLU A 129 -50.37 -21.75 12.01
C GLU A 129 -49.66 -23.03 12.38
N ARG A 130 -49.21 -23.12 13.61
CA ARG A 130 -48.48 -24.32 14.09
C ARG A 130 -49.40 -25.51 14.30
N ILE A 131 -49.03 -26.64 13.72
CA ILE A 131 -49.62 -27.95 14.02
C ILE A 131 -48.80 -28.56 15.15
N GLU A 132 -49.49 -29.10 16.16
CA GLU A 132 -48.83 -29.70 17.30
C GLU A 132 -47.91 -30.86 16.88
N GLY A 133 -46.65 -30.84 17.39
CA GLY A 133 -45.64 -31.86 17.05
C GLY A 133 -44.90 -31.67 15.75
N VAL A 134 -45.27 -30.68 14.93
CA VAL A 134 -44.64 -30.42 13.61
C VAL A 134 -44.09 -29.00 13.55
N PRO A 135 -42.83 -28.78 13.13
CA PRO A 135 -42.29 -27.44 12.92
C PRO A 135 -42.97 -26.74 11.77
N THR A 136 -43.18 -25.45 11.87
CA THR A 136 -43.65 -24.60 10.77
C THR A 136 -42.59 -24.49 9.67
N ILE A 137 -42.96 -24.03 8.47
CA ILE A 137 -42.02 -23.76 7.36
C ILE A 137 -40.98 -22.74 7.79
N GLY A 138 -41.39 -21.69 8.51
CA GLY A 138 -40.49 -20.68 9.05
C GLY A 138 -39.46 -21.24 10.02
N GLU A 139 -39.91 -22.06 10.98
CA GLU A 139 -38.99 -22.73 11.92
C GLU A 139 -38.02 -23.68 11.22
N PHE A 140 -38.46 -24.37 10.17
CA PHE A 140 -37.61 -25.23 9.35
C PHE A 140 -36.54 -24.41 8.63
N MET A 141 -36.92 -23.29 7.98
CA MET A 141 -35.98 -22.43 7.27
C MET A 141 -35.00 -21.75 8.23
N GLU A 142 -35.45 -21.32 9.40
CA GLU A 142 -34.56 -20.77 10.42
C GLU A 142 -33.46 -21.77 10.83
N ARG A 143 -33.81 -23.03 10.99
CA ARG A 143 -32.84 -24.08 11.37
C ARG A 143 -31.93 -24.55 10.22
N ARG A 144 -32.35 -24.46 8.98
CA ARG A 144 -31.63 -25.04 7.83
C ARG A 144 -31.05 -24.02 6.88
N LEU A 145 -31.80 -22.96 6.54
CA LEU A 145 -31.36 -21.93 5.59
C LEU A 145 -30.52 -20.85 6.29
N SER A 146 -30.95 -20.37 7.46
CA SER A 146 -30.24 -19.27 8.14
C SER A 146 -28.77 -19.57 8.42
N PRO A 147 -28.34 -20.74 8.92
CA PRO A 147 -26.93 -21.04 9.13
C PRO A 147 -26.11 -21.05 7.83
N ALA A 148 -26.72 -21.48 6.72
CA ALA A 148 -26.09 -21.43 5.41
C ALA A 148 -25.87 -19.98 4.95
N MET A 149 -26.88 -19.12 5.13
CA MET A 149 -26.79 -17.69 4.83
C MET A 149 -25.80 -16.96 5.75
N ASP A 150 -25.70 -17.35 7.01
CA ASP A 150 -24.69 -16.83 7.95
C ASP A 150 -23.27 -17.18 7.50
N THR A 151 -23.08 -18.39 6.96
CA THR A 151 -21.79 -18.79 6.37
C THR A 151 -21.44 -17.89 5.19
N CYS A 152 -22.39 -17.63 4.28
CA CYS A 152 -22.18 -16.72 3.14
C CYS A 152 -21.86 -15.29 3.61
N ARG A 153 -22.60 -14.77 4.59
CA ARG A 153 -22.34 -13.45 5.18
C ARG A 153 -20.99 -13.37 5.86
N SER A 154 -20.59 -14.44 6.56
CA SER A 154 -19.28 -14.52 7.23
C SER A 154 -18.14 -14.50 6.22
N ALA A 155 -18.21 -15.29 5.15
CA ALA A 155 -17.22 -15.32 4.08
C ALA A 155 -17.03 -13.92 3.46
N GLN A 156 -18.12 -13.24 3.13
CA GLN A 156 -18.08 -11.90 2.56
C GLN A 156 -17.47 -10.85 3.52
N ARG A 157 -17.86 -10.89 4.81
CA ARG A 157 -17.29 -9.99 5.83
C ARG A 157 -15.81 -10.23 6.07
N ARG A 158 -15.36 -11.49 6.13
CA ARG A 158 -13.94 -11.84 6.29
C ARG A 158 -13.12 -11.35 5.10
N GLN A 159 -13.60 -11.57 3.88
CA GLN A 159 -12.94 -11.10 2.66
C GLN A 159 -12.78 -9.58 2.66
N ALA A 160 -13.83 -8.82 2.97
CA ALA A 160 -13.75 -7.35 3.04
C ALA A 160 -12.79 -6.87 4.15
N SER A 161 -12.80 -7.53 5.31
CA SER A 161 -11.89 -7.23 6.41
C SER A 161 -10.43 -7.50 6.03
N LEU A 162 -10.16 -8.61 5.34
CA LEU A 162 -8.82 -8.98 4.91
C LEU A 162 -8.31 -8.01 3.85
N ALA A 163 -9.13 -7.62 2.87
CA ALA A 163 -8.80 -6.61 1.86
C ALA A 163 -8.36 -5.28 2.52
N LEU A 164 -9.11 -4.82 3.51
CA LEU A 164 -8.76 -3.61 4.26
C LEU A 164 -7.45 -3.75 5.04
N ARG A 165 -7.19 -4.90 5.64
CA ARG A 165 -5.94 -5.18 6.38
C ARG A 165 -4.73 -5.18 5.45
N VAL A 166 -4.85 -5.80 4.26
CA VAL A 166 -3.78 -5.82 3.25
C VAL A 166 -3.53 -4.42 2.72
N SER A 167 -4.56 -3.64 2.41
CA SER A 167 -4.41 -2.24 1.98
C SER A 167 -3.63 -1.41 3.01
N ARG A 168 -4.00 -1.51 4.28
CA ARG A 168 -3.28 -0.81 5.37
C ARG A 168 -1.82 -1.25 5.50
N ALA A 169 -1.54 -2.54 5.32
CA ALA A 169 -0.17 -3.07 5.36
C ALA A 169 0.67 -2.51 4.20
N ILE A 170 0.10 -2.41 3.00
CA ILE A 170 0.75 -1.80 1.83
C ILE A 170 1.08 -0.33 2.11
N ASP A 171 0.14 0.44 2.64
CA ASP A 171 0.33 1.87 2.93
C ASP A 171 1.41 2.09 4.00
N LEU A 172 1.41 1.27 5.05
CA LEU A 172 2.46 1.30 6.09
C LEU A 172 3.83 1.00 5.48
N LEU A 173 3.93 -0.02 4.64
CA LEU A 173 5.19 -0.43 4.03
C LEU A 173 5.69 0.62 3.03
N ARG A 174 4.82 1.21 2.21
CA ARG A 174 5.16 2.33 1.32
C ARG A 174 5.71 3.52 2.09
N THR A 175 5.06 3.89 3.19
CA THR A 175 5.52 4.97 4.05
C THR A 175 6.91 4.68 4.62
N ARG A 176 7.15 3.43 5.05
CA ARG A 176 8.45 2.99 5.56
C ARG A 176 9.55 3.06 4.50
N VAL A 177 9.29 2.57 3.29
CA VAL A 177 10.23 2.63 2.15
C VAL A 177 10.57 4.08 1.82
N ASN A 178 9.58 4.96 1.75
CA ASN A 178 9.81 6.40 1.49
C ASN A 178 10.70 7.04 2.56
N LEU A 179 10.48 6.74 3.84
CA LEU A 179 11.31 7.26 4.94
C LEU A 179 12.77 6.77 4.85
N VAL A 180 12.99 5.52 4.44
CA VAL A 180 14.34 4.98 4.21
C VAL A 180 15.02 5.71 3.08
N GLN A 181 14.34 5.90 1.95
CA GLN A 181 14.87 6.64 0.80
C GLN A 181 15.20 8.09 1.16
N GLU A 182 14.33 8.77 1.90
CA GLU A 182 14.57 10.15 2.34
C GLU A 182 15.82 10.26 3.23
N ARG A 183 16.03 9.31 4.15
CA ARG A 183 17.25 9.24 4.97
C ARG A 183 18.49 9.04 4.12
N GLN A 184 18.46 8.12 3.15
CA GLN A 184 19.59 7.88 2.25
C GLN A 184 19.93 9.12 1.42
N VAL A 185 18.93 9.83 0.89
CA VAL A 185 19.13 11.09 0.16
C VAL A 185 19.75 12.14 1.09
N THR A 186 19.26 12.27 2.32
CA THR A 186 19.80 13.21 3.31
C THR A 186 21.24 12.89 3.65
N GLU A 187 21.59 11.63 3.87
CA GLU A 187 22.97 11.19 4.13
C GLU A 187 23.89 11.49 2.95
N LEU A 188 23.44 11.25 1.72
CA LEU A 188 24.18 11.58 0.50
C LEU A 188 24.41 13.08 0.38
N LEU A 189 23.40 13.91 0.64
CA LEU A 189 23.53 15.37 0.63
C LEU A 189 24.52 15.88 1.71
N HIS A 190 24.49 15.29 2.91
CA HIS A 190 25.48 15.60 3.95
C HIS A 190 26.89 15.20 3.54
N GLY A 191 27.06 14.04 2.90
CA GLY A 191 28.34 13.59 2.35
C GLY A 191 28.87 14.53 1.27
N MET A 192 28.03 14.93 0.32
CA MET A 192 28.37 15.88 -0.74
C MET A 192 28.77 17.25 -0.16
N ASN A 193 28.03 17.78 0.81
CA ASN A 193 28.32 19.06 1.45
C ASN A 193 29.67 19.03 2.19
N ARG A 194 29.99 17.91 2.86
CA ARG A 194 31.29 17.70 3.52
C ARG A 194 32.43 17.65 2.51
N THR A 195 32.25 16.99 1.39
CA THR A 195 33.23 16.92 0.29
C THR A 195 33.46 18.29 -0.34
N ALA A 196 32.39 19.05 -0.61
CA ALA A 196 32.45 20.39 -1.16
C ALA A 196 33.22 21.34 -0.19
N GLY A 197 32.95 21.22 1.12
CA GLY A 197 33.69 21.97 2.15
C GLY A 197 35.20 21.65 2.20
N THR A 198 35.56 20.37 1.94
CA THR A 198 36.98 19.95 1.89
C THR A 198 37.65 20.47 0.59
N GLN A 199 36.95 20.43 -0.53
CA GLN A 199 37.45 21.00 -1.79
C GLN A 199 37.70 22.50 -1.70
N LEU A 200 36.82 23.26 -1.04
CA LEU A 200 37.00 24.67 -0.82
C LEU A 200 38.26 24.96 0.06
N LYS A 201 38.50 24.15 1.11
CA LYS A 201 39.70 24.27 1.94
C LYS A 201 40.98 23.99 1.14
N LEU A 202 40.97 22.94 0.32
CA LEU A 202 42.11 22.60 -0.53
C LEU A 202 42.34 23.70 -1.58
N GLN A 203 41.32 24.25 -2.17
CA GLN A 203 41.42 25.36 -3.12
C GLN A 203 42.05 26.61 -2.45
N HIS A 204 41.64 26.97 -1.24
CA HIS A 204 42.25 28.07 -0.50
C HIS A 204 43.75 27.82 -0.16
N ALA A 205 44.11 26.57 0.16
CA ALA A 205 45.50 26.22 0.44
C ALA A 205 46.36 26.36 -0.83
N VAL A 206 45.89 25.87 -1.98
CA VAL A 206 46.59 26.02 -3.28
C VAL A 206 46.68 27.48 -3.69
N GLU A 207 45.63 28.26 -3.48
CA GLU A 207 45.60 29.71 -3.78
C GLU A 207 46.65 30.45 -2.92
N GLY A 208 46.72 30.18 -1.61
CA GLY A 208 47.72 30.74 -0.73
C GLY A 208 49.15 30.40 -1.15
N LEU A 209 49.40 29.14 -1.54
CA LEU A 209 50.71 28.71 -2.02
C LEU A 209 51.09 29.42 -3.35
N SER A 210 50.12 29.58 -4.23
CA SER A 210 50.31 30.27 -5.50
C SER A 210 50.69 31.74 -5.33
N VAL A 211 50.08 32.47 -4.35
CA VAL A 211 50.42 33.83 -4.02
C VAL A 211 51.89 33.94 -3.56
N VAL A 212 52.33 33.03 -2.69
CA VAL A 212 53.72 33.00 -2.21
C VAL A 212 54.71 32.74 -3.36
N ALA A 213 54.43 31.73 -4.18
CA ALA A 213 55.29 31.38 -5.31
C ALA A 213 55.40 32.51 -6.35
N ILE A 214 54.26 33.10 -6.76
CA ILE A 214 54.27 34.22 -7.71
C ILE A 214 54.96 35.44 -7.14
N SER A 215 54.76 35.78 -5.84
CA SER A 215 55.42 36.90 -5.20
C SER A 215 56.93 36.67 -5.14
N TYR A 216 57.39 35.47 -4.81
CA TYR A 216 58.81 35.14 -4.78
C TYR A 216 59.45 35.30 -6.17
N TYR A 217 58.86 34.77 -7.24
CA TYR A 217 59.41 34.94 -8.59
C TYR A 217 59.37 36.38 -9.04
N ALA A 218 58.31 37.15 -8.75
CA ALA A 218 58.20 38.54 -9.11
C ALA A 218 59.29 39.38 -8.43
N VAL A 219 59.51 39.19 -7.11
CA VAL A 219 60.59 39.86 -6.39
C VAL A 219 61.97 39.48 -6.94
N SER A 220 62.21 38.18 -7.21
CA SER A 220 63.49 37.70 -7.77
C SER A 220 63.77 38.33 -9.14
N LEU A 221 62.79 38.40 -10.05
CA LEU A 221 62.91 39.03 -11.34
C LEU A 221 63.24 40.52 -11.25
N ILE A 222 62.56 41.23 -10.35
CA ILE A 222 62.78 42.67 -10.15
C ILE A 222 64.15 42.93 -9.50
N SER A 223 64.60 42.12 -8.55
CA SER A 223 65.94 42.22 -7.93
C SER A 223 67.04 42.02 -8.97
N HIS A 224 66.91 41.02 -9.87
CA HIS A 224 67.86 40.82 -10.98
C HIS A 224 67.89 42.00 -11.92
N PHE A 225 66.71 42.56 -12.27
CA PHE A 225 66.60 43.72 -13.14
C PHE A 225 67.26 44.98 -12.53
N LEU A 226 67.06 45.26 -11.21
CA LEU A 226 67.65 46.33 -10.48
C LEU A 226 69.17 46.17 -10.34
N GLY A 227 69.68 44.94 -10.16
CA GLY A 227 71.10 44.61 -10.20
C GLY A 227 71.77 44.98 -11.50
N ALA A 228 71.15 44.59 -12.63
CA ALA A 228 71.61 44.91 -13.97
C ALA A 228 71.61 46.43 -14.27
N LEU A 229 70.62 47.18 -13.78
CA LEU A 229 70.61 48.66 -13.87
C LEU A 229 71.72 49.33 -13.07
N HIS A 230 72.10 48.79 -11.92
CA HIS A 230 73.15 49.28 -11.09
C HIS A 230 74.53 49.13 -11.77
N GLU A 231 74.80 48.05 -12.46
CA GLU A 231 75.97 47.80 -13.30
C GLU A 231 76.13 48.80 -14.44
N VAL A 232 74.99 49.31 -14.97
CA VAL A 232 74.99 50.33 -16.06
C VAL A 232 75.17 51.79 -15.52
N GLY A 233 75.36 51.98 -14.21
CA GLY A 233 75.74 53.31 -13.65
C GLY A 233 74.58 54.10 -12.99
N ALA A 234 73.47 53.50 -12.74
CA ALA A 234 72.38 54.15 -11.99
C ALA A 234 72.71 54.20 -10.45
N GLY A 235 73.01 55.36 -9.97
CA GLY A 235 73.47 55.62 -8.59
C GLY A 235 72.43 55.58 -7.48
N PHE A 236 71.60 54.49 -7.37
CA PHE A 236 70.67 54.33 -6.25
C PHE A 236 71.09 53.19 -5.31
N ASN A 237 70.67 53.33 -4.07
CA ASN A 237 70.88 52.28 -3.08
C ASN A 237 69.96 51.10 -3.26
N THR A 238 70.48 50.03 -3.91
CA THR A 238 69.74 48.82 -4.29
C THR A 238 69.07 48.13 -3.11
N ALA A 239 69.70 48.15 -1.92
CA ALA A 239 69.16 47.51 -0.74
C ALA A 239 67.90 48.20 -0.20
N LEU A 240 67.79 49.54 -0.26
CA LEU A 240 66.60 50.29 0.11
C LEU A 240 65.45 50.06 -0.90
N ALA A 241 65.77 49.98 -2.23
CA ALA A 241 64.81 49.76 -3.27
C ALA A 241 64.20 48.34 -3.17
N GLU A 242 64.99 47.28 -2.93
CA GLU A 242 64.54 45.92 -2.74
C GLU A 242 63.67 45.78 -1.47
N GLY A 243 64.07 46.40 -0.34
CA GLY A 243 63.33 46.37 0.91
C GLY A 243 61.94 46.99 0.82
N ALA A 244 61.75 48.06 0.02
CA ALA A 244 60.46 48.71 -0.22
C ALA A 244 59.59 47.96 -1.24
N LEU A 245 60.20 47.22 -2.15
CA LEU A 245 59.55 46.54 -3.27
C LEU A 245 58.82 45.24 -2.80
N ILE A 246 59.39 44.54 -1.82
CA ILE A 246 58.84 43.27 -1.30
C ILE A 246 57.39 43.44 -0.83
N PRO A 247 57.01 44.34 0.06
CA PRO A 247 55.63 44.48 0.53
C PRO A 247 54.68 44.96 -0.57
N ILE A 248 55.15 45.75 -1.55
CA ILE A 248 54.35 46.22 -2.65
C ILE A 248 53.98 45.05 -3.57
N VAL A 249 54.96 44.22 -3.96
CA VAL A 249 54.72 43.06 -4.83
C VAL A 249 53.78 42.07 -4.16
N ILE A 250 54.00 41.77 -2.89
CA ILE A 250 53.11 40.87 -2.13
C ILE A 250 51.67 41.41 -2.12
N THR A 251 51.49 42.69 -1.84
CA THR A 251 50.16 43.32 -1.78
C THR A 251 49.46 43.31 -3.14
N LEU A 252 50.21 43.62 -4.20
CA LEU A 252 49.71 43.68 -5.59
C LEU A 252 49.33 42.29 -6.09
N THR A 253 50.13 41.25 -5.81
CA THR A 253 49.86 39.86 -6.15
C THR A 253 48.61 39.35 -5.41
N PHE A 254 48.52 39.65 -4.11
CA PHE A 254 47.34 39.30 -3.28
C PHE A 254 46.07 39.96 -3.81
N LEU A 255 46.12 41.26 -4.16
CA LEU A 255 44.94 41.96 -4.74
C LEU A 255 44.58 41.45 -6.12
N SER A 256 45.56 41.12 -6.98
CA SER A 256 45.32 40.53 -8.31
C SER A 256 44.64 39.19 -8.24
N VAL A 257 45.12 38.26 -7.42
CA VAL A 257 44.52 36.94 -7.22
C VAL A 257 43.12 37.10 -6.62
N ARG A 258 42.91 38.00 -5.69
CA ARG A 258 41.58 38.29 -5.12
C ARG A 258 40.64 38.98 -6.13
N GLY A 259 41.12 39.79 -7.03
CA GLY A 259 40.33 40.44 -8.11
C GLY A 259 39.84 39.45 -9.15
N THR A 260 40.67 38.49 -9.55
CA THR A 260 40.35 37.44 -10.48
C THR A 260 39.21 36.57 -9.93
N ARG A 261 39.21 36.27 -8.63
CA ARG A 261 38.17 35.51 -7.97
C ARG A 261 36.77 36.16 -8.08
N ARG A 262 36.68 37.50 -7.98
CA ARG A 262 35.40 38.21 -8.09
C ARG A 262 34.79 38.15 -9.50
N ARG A 263 35.61 37.95 -10.55
CA ARG A 263 35.13 37.84 -11.95
C ARG A 263 34.61 36.44 -12.33
N PHE A 264 34.99 35.41 -11.59
CA PHE A 264 34.53 34.01 -11.85
C PHE A 264 33.39 33.55 -10.92
N GLN A 265 32.87 34.42 -10.03
CA GLN A 265 31.74 34.15 -9.14
C GLN A 265 30.44 34.82 -9.61
N THR A 266 30.44 35.53 -10.75
CA THR A 266 29.27 35.97 -11.49
C THR A 266 29.05 35.05 -12.69
#